data_915c0ece9dcf210d7a21c4a1d4fcfaac
#
_entry.id   915c0ece9dcf210d7a21c4a1d4fcfaac
#
_cell.length_a   1.000
_cell.length_b   1.000
_cell.length_c   1.000
_cell.angle_alpha   90.00
_cell.angle_beta   90.00
_cell.angle_gamma   90.00
#
_symmetry.space_group_name_H-M   'P 1'
#
loop_
_entity.id
_entity.type
_entity.pdbx_description
1 polymer ?
#
loop_
_entity_poly.entity_id
_entity_poly.type
_entity_poly.pdbx_seq_one_letter_code
_entity_poly.pdbx_strand_id
1 'polypeptide(L)'
;SVNKVPYIAKNGVFDDLSETRLGWWTNGFWGGMMWQLYQATKEPIYKEVAENLEKKMDSVLLDSSVMDHDSGFRWLPTAVANYRLSGSKESRNRGMIAASNLAGRYNAKGEYIVAWNSRPGHQVDGWAIIDCMMNLPLLYWAYEESKNPSFLHIAMKHADTAAKVFIRPDGSSRHIVEFDPVTGDWNGSYGGQGMSYGSSWTRGQSWALYGFTLSYMHTKKERYLETAERVADYFISCIPESGLIPVDFYQDPSCDWRDDTAGAIAACGLIELSKVTKNWKKQKYMDAAIRL
;
A
#
# COMPACT_ATOMS: atom_id res chain seq x y z
N SER A 1 -21.44 -17.01 -1.75
CA SER A 1 -22.24 -16.00 -2.47
C SER A 1 -21.29 -15.06 -3.22
N VAL A 2 -21.60 -14.77 -4.46
CA VAL A 2 -20.82 -13.86 -5.34
C VAL A 2 -20.80 -12.40 -4.84
N ASN A 3 -21.61 -12.08 -3.85
CA ASN A 3 -21.75 -10.74 -3.30
C ASN A 3 -21.05 -10.54 -1.94
N LYS A 4 -20.48 -11.59 -1.36
CA LYS A 4 -19.79 -11.52 -0.07
C LYS A 4 -18.38 -10.98 -0.21
N VAL A 5 -17.94 -10.24 0.82
CA VAL A 5 -16.56 -9.75 0.97
C VAL A 5 -16.01 -10.33 2.29
N PRO A 6 -15.27 -11.44 2.24
CA PRO A 6 -14.75 -12.11 3.43
C PRO A 6 -13.60 -11.28 4.06
N TYR A 7 -13.49 -11.32 5.39
CA TYR A 7 -12.42 -10.64 6.11
C TYR A 7 -11.80 -11.55 7.19
N ILE A 8 -12.47 -11.77 8.32
CA ILE A 8 -11.96 -12.60 9.40
C ILE A 8 -12.76 -13.90 9.48
N ALA A 9 -12.06 -15.04 9.58
CA ALA A 9 -12.68 -16.32 9.84
C ALA A 9 -12.77 -16.59 11.35
N LYS A 10 -13.97 -16.95 11.83
CA LYS A 10 -14.19 -17.47 13.17
C LYS A 10 -14.85 -18.85 13.05
N ASN A 11 -14.24 -19.87 13.62
CA ASN A 11 -14.75 -21.24 13.56
C ASN A 11 -15.06 -21.72 12.12
N GLY A 12 -14.21 -21.39 11.16
CA GLY A 12 -14.38 -21.77 9.76
C GLY A 12 -15.41 -20.93 8.97
N VAL A 13 -16.00 -19.91 9.57
CA VAL A 13 -16.97 -19.01 8.92
C VAL A 13 -16.36 -17.61 8.80
N PHE A 14 -16.32 -17.10 7.58
CA PHE A 14 -15.91 -15.71 7.32
C PHE A 14 -17.07 -14.76 7.60
N ASP A 15 -16.75 -13.62 8.23
CA ASP A 15 -17.64 -12.46 8.25
C ASP A 15 -17.82 -11.86 6.85
N ASP A 16 -18.72 -10.91 6.71
CA ASP A 16 -19.05 -10.27 5.43
C ASP A 16 -18.98 -8.76 5.56
N LEU A 17 -17.97 -8.14 4.94
CA LEU A 17 -17.80 -6.68 4.95
C LEU A 17 -18.62 -5.98 3.87
N SER A 18 -19.32 -6.69 3.00
CA SER A 18 -20.05 -6.11 1.87
C SER A 18 -21.16 -5.14 2.28
N GLU A 19 -21.71 -5.29 3.51
CA GLU A 19 -22.80 -4.46 4.04
C GLU A 19 -22.33 -3.56 5.20
N THR A 20 -21.31 -3.98 5.95
CA THR A 20 -20.91 -3.31 7.20
C THR A 20 -19.73 -2.37 7.04
N ARG A 21 -18.77 -2.70 6.15
CA ARG A 21 -17.53 -1.94 5.97
C ARG A 21 -17.02 -2.04 4.53
N LEU A 22 -17.87 -1.72 3.57
CA LEU A 22 -17.54 -1.85 2.15
C LEU A 22 -16.32 -1.00 1.75
N GLY A 23 -16.10 0.15 2.40
CA GLY A 23 -14.93 1.01 2.21
C GLY A 23 -13.64 0.51 2.87
N TRP A 24 -13.64 -0.65 3.54
CA TRP A 24 -12.43 -1.17 4.19
C TRP A 24 -11.34 -1.49 3.17
N TRP A 25 -10.12 -1.06 3.42
CA TRP A 25 -9.01 -1.10 2.45
C TRP A 25 -8.68 -2.51 1.93
N THR A 26 -8.84 -3.56 2.75
CA THR A 26 -8.54 -4.94 2.33
C THR A 26 -9.53 -5.49 1.30
N ASN A 27 -10.69 -4.87 1.14
CA ASN A 27 -11.70 -5.33 0.18
C ASN A 27 -11.18 -5.30 -1.26
N GLY A 28 -10.27 -4.35 -1.57
CA GLY A 28 -9.61 -4.33 -2.87
C GLY A 28 -8.79 -5.59 -3.16
N PHE A 29 -8.10 -6.13 -2.15
CA PHE A 29 -7.33 -7.36 -2.31
C PHE A 29 -8.21 -8.58 -2.61
N TRP A 30 -9.42 -8.64 -2.02
CA TRP A 30 -10.37 -9.69 -2.37
C TRP A 30 -10.71 -9.67 -3.86
N GLY A 31 -11.04 -8.49 -4.40
CA GLY A 31 -11.28 -8.33 -5.84
C GLY A 31 -10.05 -8.67 -6.68
N GLY A 32 -8.87 -8.26 -6.23
CA GLY A 32 -7.59 -8.57 -6.89
C GLY A 32 -7.31 -10.08 -6.95
N MET A 33 -7.52 -10.80 -5.85
CA MET A 33 -7.41 -12.26 -5.81
C MET A 33 -8.37 -12.92 -6.80
N MET A 34 -9.60 -12.43 -6.91
CA MET A 34 -10.57 -12.96 -7.87
C MET A 34 -10.12 -12.73 -9.31
N TRP A 35 -9.55 -11.57 -9.63
CA TRP A 35 -8.98 -11.33 -10.95
C TRP A 35 -7.79 -12.24 -11.26
N GLN A 36 -6.92 -12.50 -10.29
CA GLN A 36 -5.79 -13.44 -10.46
C GLN A 36 -6.28 -14.88 -10.68
N LEU A 37 -7.27 -15.33 -9.90
CA LEU A 37 -7.87 -16.64 -10.07
C LEU A 37 -8.56 -16.78 -11.44
N TYR A 38 -9.28 -15.75 -11.88
CA TYR A 38 -9.87 -15.73 -13.22
C TYR A 38 -8.79 -15.81 -14.31
N GLN A 39 -7.69 -15.09 -14.16
CA GLN A 39 -6.57 -15.15 -15.10
C GLN A 39 -5.98 -16.56 -15.20
N ALA A 40 -5.80 -17.21 -14.06
CA ALA A 40 -5.17 -18.53 -13.99
C ALA A 40 -6.09 -19.67 -14.47
N THR A 41 -7.39 -19.60 -14.11
CA THR A 41 -8.32 -20.73 -14.31
C THR A 41 -9.31 -20.52 -15.45
N LYS A 42 -9.59 -19.27 -15.81
CA LYS A 42 -10.65 -18.82 -16.73
C LYS A 42 -12.09 -19.15 -16.23
N GLU A 43 -12.24 -19.55 -14.98
CA GLU A 43 -13.55 -19.84 -14.39
C GLU A 43 -14.38 -18.55 -14.22
N PRO A 44 -15.58 -18.45 -14.83
CA PRO A 44 -16.37 -17.21 -14.87
C PRO A 44 -16.77 -16.67 -13.49
N ILE A 45 -16.91 -17.57 -12.51
CA ILE A 45 -17.32 -17.21 -11.14
C ILE A 45 -16.38 -16.19 -10.50
N TYR A 46 -15.07 -16.29 -10.74
CA TYR A 46 -14.10 -15.35 -10.17
C TYR A 46 -14.25 -13.95 -10.78
N LYS A 47 -14.47 -13.88 -12.08
CA LYS A 47 -14.77 -12.61 -12.77
C LYS A 47 -16.06 -11.97 -12.23
N GLU A 48 -17.13 -12.77 -12.09
CA GLU A 48 -18.41 -12.29 -11.56
C GLU A 48 -18.26 -11.69 -10.15
N VAL A 49 -17.55 -12.38 -9.25
CA VAL A 49 -17.27 -11.87 -7.89
C VAL A 49 -16.52 -10.56 -7.92
N ALA A 50 -15.45 -10.46 -8.75
CA ALA A 50 -14.64 -9.24 -8.86
C ALA A 50 -15.45 -8.05 -9.40
N GLU A 51 -16.24 -8.25 -10.46
CA GLU A 51 -17.10 -7.21 -11.06
C GLU A 51 -18.23 -6.77 -10.12
N ASN A 52 -18.82 -7.69 -9.36
CA ASN A 52 -19.85 -7.36 -8.38
C ASN A 52 -19.28 -6.51 -7.23
N LEU A 53 -18.09 -6.85 -6.72
CA LEU A 53 -17.42 -6.03 -5.72
C LEU A 53 -17.11 -4.63 -6.26
N GLU A 54 -16.54 -4.54 -7.45
CA GLU A 54 -16.22 -3.27 -8.09
C GLU A 54 -17.45 -2.36 -8.20
N LYS A 55 -18.59 -2.90 -8.65
CA LYS A 55 -19.86 -2.14 -8.75
C LYS A 55 -20.37 -1.70 -7.37
N LYS A 56 -20.33 -2.58 -6.37
CA LYS A 56 -20.73 -2.22 -5.00
C LYS A 56 -19.89 -1.06 -4.46
N MET A 57 -18.59 -1.04 -4.77
CA MET A 57 -17.67 0.01 -4.32
C MET A 57 -17.93 1.39 -4.98
N ASP A 58 -18.84 1.52 -5.94
CA ASP A 58 -19.26 2.83 -6.47
C ASP A 58 -19.83 3.74 -5.38
N SER A 59 -20.55 3.19 -4.40
CA SER A 59 -21.04 3.96 -3.25
C SER A 59 -19.91 4.51 -2.38
N VAL A 60 -18.81 3.79 -2.25
CA VAL A 60 -17.60 4.25 -1.55
C VAL A 60 -16.89 5.34 -2.36
N LEU A 61 -16.76 5.14 -3.67
CA LEU A 61 -16.07 6.06 -4.57
C LEU A 61 -16.74 7.46 -4.61
N LEU A 62 -18.04 7.50 -4.40
CA LEU A 62 -18.85 8.72 -4.42
C LEU A 62 -19.04 9.35 -3.03
N ASP A 63 -18.51 8.73 -1.95
CA ASP A 63 -18.59 9.25 -0.59
C ASP A 63 -17.22 9.76 -0.13
N SER A 64 -17.03 11.07 -0.20
CA SER A 64 -15.77 11.72 0.21
C SER A 64 -15.42 11.53 1.68
N SER A 65 -16.40 11.21 2.54
CA SER A 65 -16.18 10.97 3.97
C SER A 65 -15.53 9.60 4.25
N VAL A 66 -15.66 8.66 3.30
CA VAL A 66 -15.09 7.31 3.36
C VAL A 66 -13.78 7.21 2.59
N MET A 67 -13.57 8.11 1.62
CA MET A 67 -12.34 8.14 0.82
C MET A 67 -11.16 8.62 1.65
N ASP A 68 -10.07 7.86 1.63
CA ASP A 68 -8.81 8.15 2.31
C ASP A 68 -7.60 7.77 1.42
N HIS A 69 -6.39 7.72 1.98
CA HIS A 69 -5.19 7.40 1.20
C HIS A 69 -5.14 5.97 0.66
N ASP A 70 -5.99 5.06 1.16
CA ASP A 70 -6.05 3.66 0.71
C ASP A 70 -6.75 3.46 -0.64
N SER A 71 -6.97 4.53 -1.39
CA SER A 71 -7.56 4.48 -2.73
C SER A 71 -6.81 3.55 -3.69
N GLY A 72 -5.48 3.48 -3.60
CA GLY A 72 -4.69 2.54 -4.39
C GLY A 72 -4.98 1.09 -4.03
N PHE A 73 -5.02 0.74 -2.75
CA PHE A 73 -5.36 -0.61 -2.27
C PHE A 73 -6.75 -1.06 -2.72
N ARG A 74 -7.70 -0.13 -2.84
CA ARG A 74 -9.07 -0.45 -3.27
C ARG A 74 -9.20 -0.57 -4.77
N TRP A 75 -8.68 0.39 -5.56
CA TRP A 75 -9.00 0.49 -6.99
C TRP A 75 -7.94 -0.02 -7.95
N LEU A 76 -6.66 -0.16 -7.54
CA LEU A 76 -5.65 -0.83 -8.39
C LEU A 76 -6.00 -2.31 -8.62
N PRO A 77 -6.29 -3.11 -7.58
CA PRO A 77 -6.55 -4.53 -7.78
C PRO A 77 -8.00 -4.82 -8.24
N THR A 78 -8.88 -3.83 -8.24
CA THR A 78 -10.26 -3.96 -8.72
C THR A 78 -10.47 -3.29 -10.07
N ALA A 79 -10.84 -2.01 -10.09
CA ALA A 79 -11.18 -1.29 -11.31
C ALA A 79 -10.04 -1.19 -12.33
N VAL A 80 -8.82 -0.86 -11.87
CA VAL A 80 -7.66 -0.81 -12.78
C VAL A 80 -7.33 -2.19 -13.32
N ALA A 81 -7.39 -3.23 -12.49
CA ALA A 81 -7.19 -4.60 -12.93
C ALA A 81 -8.24 -5.03 -13.96
N ASN A 82 -9.53 -4.75 -13.71
CA ASN A 82 -10.60 -5.00 -14.66
C ASN A 82 -10.34 -4.28 -15.99
N TYR A 83 -10.04 -2.99 -15.94
CA TYR A 83 -9.74 -2.22 -17.16
C TYR A 83 -8.58 -2.83 -17.96
N ARG A 84 -7.49 -3.21 -17.30
CA ARG A 84 -6.33 -3.84 -17.94
C ARG A 84 -6.67 -5.18 -18.61
N LEU A 85 -7.62 -5.93 -18.03
CA LEU A 85 -8.00 -7.25 -18.50
C LEU A 85 -9.10 -7.25 -19.57
N SER A 86 -10.06 -6.33 -19.45
CA SER A 86 -11.29 -6.32 -20.26
C SER A 86 -11.41 -5.11 -21.21
N GLY A 87 -10.65 -4.04 -20.97
CA GLY A 87 -10.83 -2.77 -21.67
C GLY A 87 -12.06 -1.96 -21.21
N SER A 88 -12.70 -2.32 -20.07
CA SER A 88 -13.91 -1.65 -19.57
C SER A 88 -13.68 -0.15 -19.33
N LYS A 89 -14.43 0.68 -20.05
CA LYS A 89 -14.37 2.15 -19.88
C LYS A 89 -14.90 2.59 -18.52
N GLU A 90 -15.91 1.91 -17.99
CA GLU A 90 -16.48 2.19 -16.67
C GLU A 90 -15.41 1.93 -15.59
N SER A 91 -14.71 0.83 -15.67
CA SER A 91 -13.65 0.47 -14.71
C SER A 91 -12.48 1.46 -14.81
N ARG A 92 -12.10 1.88 -16.02
CA ARG A 92 -11.13 2.95 -16.22
C ARG A 92 -11.56 4.25 -15.54
N ASN A 93 -12.83 4.64 -15.70
CA ASN A 93 -13.35 5.85 -15.08
C ASN A 93 -13.33 5.77 -13.55
N ARG A 94 -13.70 4.62 -12.95
CA ARG A 94 -13.59 4.40 -11.51
C ARG A 94 -12.15 4.59 -11.02
N GLY A 95 -11.19 3.99 -11.71
CA GLY A 95 -9.77 4.18 -11.40
C GLY A 95 -9.33 5.64 -11.49
N MET A 96 -9.76 6.37 -12.51
CA MET A 96 -9.43 7.79 -12.68
C MET A 96 -10.06 8.69 -11.59
N ILE A 97 -11.30 8.40 -11.19
CA ILE A 97 -11.97 9.11 -10.08
C ILE A 97 -11.22 8.83 -8.77
N ALA A 98 -10.89 7.58 -8.49
CA ALA A 98 -10.13 7.20 -7.31
C ALA A 98 -8.74 7.88 -7.27
N ALA A 99 -8.05 7.94 -8.40
CA ALA A 99 -6.77 8.65 -8.52
C ALA A 99 -6.92 10.16 -8.27
N SER A 100 -8.00 10.76 -8.77
CA SER A 100 -8.30 12.19 -8.55
C SER A 100 -8.61 12.48 -7.08
N ASN A 101 -9.35 11.59 -6.41
CA ASN A 101 -9.58 11.68 -4.97
C ASN A 101 -8.27 11.58 -4.18
N LEU A 102 -7.40 10.61 -4.52
CA LEU A 102 -6.10 10.47 -3.85
C LEU A 102 -5.21 11.70 -4.08
N ALA A 103 -5.17 12.22 -5.31
CA ALA A 103 -4.44 13.46 -5.63
C ALA A 103 -4.99 14.67 -4.87
N GLY A 104 -6.32 14.76 -4.69
CA GLY A 104 -6.97 15.83 -3.93
C GLY A 104 -6.60 15.87 -2.44
N ARG A 105 -6.01 14.80 -1.91
CA ARG A 105 -5.50 14.72 -0.52
C ARG A 105 -4.08 15.29 -0.35
N TYR A 106 -3.47 15.75 -1.42
CA TYR A 106 -2.11 16.24 -1.39
C TYR A 106 -2.00 17.60 -0.70
N ASN A 107 -1.19 17.67 0.36
CA ASN A 107 -0.80 18.92 1.00
C ASN A 107 0.44 19.47 0.31
N ALA A 108 0.29 20.60 -0.40
CA ALA A 108 1.36 21.20 -1.18
C ALA A 108 2.45 21.88 -0.33
N LYS A 109 2.16 22.21 0.94
CA LYS A 109 3.15 22.83 1.84
C LYS A 109 4.14 21.80 2.40
N GLY A 110 3.61 20.67 2.89
CA GLY A 110 4.42 19.58 3.42
C GLY A 110 4.80 18.52 2.38
N GLU A 111 4.30 18.64 1.15
CA GLU A 111 4.56 17.72 0.02
C GLU A 111 4.20 16.25 0.36
N TYR A 112 3.08 16.05 1.06
CA TYR A 112 2.59 14.72 1.44
C TYR A 112 1.10 14.53 1.10
N ILE A 113 0.65 13.28 1.02
CA ILE A 113 -0.76 12.89 0.91
C ILE A 113 -1.29 12.63 2.32
N VAL A 114 -2.36 13.32 2.69
CA VAL A 114 -3.04 13.16 3.99
C VAL A 114 -3.65 11.76 4.08
N ALA A 115 -3.34 11.03 5.16
CA ALA A 115 -3.75 9.65 5.30
C ALA A 115 -5.26 9.48 5.51
N TRP A 116 -5.79 10.04 6.59
CA TRP A 116 -7.17 9.84 7.01
C TRP A 116 -7.96 11.14 7.08
N ASN A 117 -9.27 11.03 7.25
CA ASN A 117 -10.15 12.16 7.44
C ASN A 117 -10.23 12.51 8.92
N SER A 118 -10.09 13.79 9.25
CA SER A 118 -10.33 14.30 10.60
C SER A 118 -11.80 14.17 10.98
N ARG A 119 -12.04 13.99 12.26
CA ARG A 119 -13.38 13.90 12.86
C ARG A 119 -13.38 14.59 14.22
N PRO A 120 -14.55 14.95 14.79
CA PRO A 120 -14.60 15.57 16.10
C PRO A 120 -13.80 14.80 17.16
N GLY A 121 -12.88 15.49 17.83
CA GLY A 121 -12.00 14.90 18.83
C GLY A 121 -10.81 14.08 18.30
N HIS A 122 -10.63 13.99 16.98
CA HIS A 122 -9.51 13.26 16.37
C HIS A 122 -9.04 13.97 15.08
N GLN A 123 -8.12 14.90 15.24
CA GLN A 123 -7.55 15.68 14.13
C GLN A 123 -6.33 14.95 13.57
N VAL A 124 -6.35 14.67 12.27
CA VAL A 124 -5.32 13.91 11.54
C VAL A 124 -4.95 14.54 10.19
N ASP A 125 -5.30 15.81 9.98
CA ASP A 125 -5.05 16.51 8.72
C ASP A 125 -3.55 16.67 8.39
N GLY A 126 -2.69 16.58 9.42
CA GLY A 126 -1.24 16.59 9.28
C GLY A 126 -0.62 15.20 9.16
N TRP A 127 -1.40 14.12 9.18
CA TRP A 127 -0.85 12.77 9.24
C TRP A 127 -0.59 12.19 7.86
N ALA A 128 0.63 11.68 7.66
CA ALA A 128 1.00 10.80 6.56
C ALA A 128 1.41 9.43 7.12
N ILE A 129 1.13 8.37 6.37
CA ILE A 129 1.36 6.98 6.79
C ILE A 129 2.14 6.27 5.69
N ILE A 130 3.12 5.44 6.08
CA ILE A 130 4.01 4.76 5.13
C ILE A 130 3.27 3.89 4.12
N ASP A 131 2.09 3.38 4.48
CA ASP A 131 1.21 2.57 3.64
C ASP A 131 0.83 3.29 2.33
N CYS A 132 0.84 4.64 2.33
CA CYS A 132 0.56 5.46 1.15
C CYS A 132 1.54 5.16 0.00
N MET A 133 2.75 4.70 0.30
CA MET A 133 3.72 4.31 -0.73
C MET A 133 3.18 3.22 -1.67
N MET A 134 2.30 2.34 -1.17
CA MET A 134 1.62 1.30 -1.97
C MET A 134 0.37 1.82 -2.68
N ASN A 135 -0.08 3.03 -2.37
CA ASN A 135 -1.21 3.67 -3.02
C ASN A 135 -0.76 4.60 -4.18
N LEU A 136 0.50 5.03 -4.19
CA LEU A 136 1.07 5.86 -5.27
C LEU A 136 1.00 5.22 -6.67
N PRO A 137 1.10 3.90 -6.86
CA PRO A 137 0.94 3.28 -8.17
C PRO A 137 -0.39 3.61 -8.86
N LEU A 138 -1.44 3.97 -8.11
CA LEU A 138 -2.68 4.48 -8.71
C LEU A 138 -2.47 5.82 -9.40
N LEU A 139 -1.65 6.71 -8.83
CA LEU A 139 -1.30 8.00 -9.44
C LEU A 139 -0.36 7.81 -10.63
N TYR A 140 0.62 6.91 -10.54
CA TYR A 140 1.48 6.58 -11.67
C TYR A 140 0.66 6.03 -12.85
N TRP A 141 -0.26 5.10 -12.59
CA TRP A 141 -1.19 4.60 -13.60
C TRP A 141 -2.05 5.70 -14.21
N ALA A 142 -2.61 6.60 -13.38
CA ALA A 142 -3.44 7.71 -13.86
C ALA A 142 -2.63 8.67 -14.77
N TYR A 143 -1.37 8.89 -14.47
CA TYR A 143 -0.46 9.63 -15.37
C TYR A 143 -0.24 8.88 -16.69
N GLU A 144 0.02 7.58 -16.64
CA GLU A 144 0.22 6.75 -17.84
C GLU A 144 -1.00 6.77 -18.77
N GLU A 145 -2.21 6.78 -18.19
CA GLU A 145 -3.48 6.80 -18.91
C GLU A 145 -3.85 8.18 -19.47
N SER A 146 -3.69 9.24 -18.68
CA SER A 146 -4.19 10.57 -19.00
C SER A 146 -3.14 11.51 -19.57
N LYS A 147 -1.85 11.19 -19.36
CA LYS A 147 -0.71 12.08 -19.60
C LYS A 147 -0.75 13.38 -18.79
N ASN A 148 -1.62 13.47 -17.78
CA ASN A 148 -1.65 14.62 -16.88
C ASN A 148 -0.47 14.54 -15.88
N PRO A 149 0.53 15.44 -15.97
CA PRO A 149 1.74 15.39 -15.15
C PRO A 149 1.47 15.61 -13.67
N SER A 150 0.32 16.18 -13.29
CA SER A 150 -0.01 16.42 -11.88
C SER A 150 -0.02 15.13 -11.05
N PHE A 151 -0.54 14.02 -11.60
CA PHE A 151 -0.54 12.74 -10.92
C PHE A 151 0.88 12.25 -10.63
N LEU A 152 1.77 12.32 -11.63
CA LEU A 152 3.18 11.94 -11.48
C LEU A 152 3.88 12.83 -10.45
N HIS A 153 3.69 14.15 -10.53
CA HIS A 153 4.35 15.11 -9.63
C HIS A 153 3.93 14.90 -8.19
N ILE A 154 2.63 14.72 -7.92
CA ILE A 154 2.10 14.46 -6.58
C ILE A 154 2.69 13.16 -6.01
N ALA A 155 2.68 12.07 -6.79
CA ALA A 155 3.24 10.80 -6.37
C ALA A 155 4.74 10.90 -6.03
N MET A 156 5.52 11.56 -6.89
CA MET A 156 6.95 11.75 -6.69
C MET A 156 7.24 12.63 -5.48
N LYS A 157 6.50 13.73 -5.28
CA LYS A 157 6.68 14.61 -4.13
C LYS A 157 6.38 13.89 -2.82
N HIS A 158 5.29 13.12 -2.76
CA HIS A 158 5.01 12.28 -1.60
C HIS A 158 6.13 11.25 -1.36
N ALA A 159 6.62 10.57 -2.39
CA ALA A 159 7.69 9.59 -2.27
C ALA A 159 9.01 10.22 -1.80
N ASP A 160 9.34 11.44 -2.28
CA ASP A 160 10.53 12.18 -1.84
C ASP A 160 10.42 12.58 -0.36
N THR A 161 9.26 13.05 0.08
CA THR A 161 8.98 13.35 1.49
C THR A 161 9.04 12.07 2.33
N ALA A 162 8.44 10.98 1.85
CA ALA A 162 8.47 9.70 2.54
C ALA A 162 9.89 9.17 2.73
N ALA A 163 10.75 9.24 1.72
CA ALA A 163 12.16 8.84 1.84
C ALA A 163 12.90 9.64 2.90
N LYS A 164 12.56 10.94 3.08
CA LYS A 164 13.20 11.85 4.02
C LYS A 164 12.74 11.64 5.45
N VAL A 165 11.42 11.45 5.69
CA VAL A 165 10.87 11.51 7.05
C VAL A 165 10.45 10.14 7.61
N PHE A 166 10.11 9.16 6.76
CA PHE A 166 9.78 7.81 7.24
C PHE A 166 11.01 6.93 7.41
N ILE A 167 11.96 7.00 6.47
CA ILE A 167 13.10 6.08 6.46
C ILE A 167 14.25 6.63 7.30
N ARG A 168 14.58 5.88 8.37
CA ARG A 168 15.70 6.22 9.25
C ARG A 168 17.05 5.90 8.58
N PRO A 169 18.17 6.41 9.12
CA PRO A 169 19.51 6.14 8.56
C PRO A 169 19.86 4.66 8.43
N ASP A 170 19.37 3.82 9.35
CA ASP A 170 19.58 2.37 9.35
C ASP A 170 18.71 1.61 8.33
N GLY A 171 17.78 2.27 7.67
CA GLY A 171 16.83 1.68 6.73
C GLY A 171 15.50 1.24 7.35
N SER A 172 15.33 1.36 8.67
CA SER A 172 14.04 1.10 9.31
C SER A 172 13.01 2.19 8.98
N SER A 173 11.73 1.83 9.01
CA SER A 173 10.64 2.74 8.68
C SER A 173 9.83 3.16 9.90
N ARG A 174 9.46 4.44 9.97
CA ARG A 174 8.39 4.91 10.84
C ARG A 174 7.05 4.50 10.24
N HIS A 175 6.02 4.37 11.09
CA HIS A 175 4.67 4.08 10.63
C HIS A 175 3.90 5.36 10.27
N ILE A 176 3.72 6.25 11.26
CA ILE A 176 2.97 7.51 11.10
C ILE A 176 3.91 8.66 11.33
N VAL A 177 3.84 9.68 10.47
CA VAL A 177 4.50 10.97 10.66
C VAL A 177 3.45 12.08 10.67
N GLU A 178 3.72 13.12 11.44
CA GLU A 178 2.87 14.28 11.57
C GLU A 178 3.56 15.53 11.06
N PHE A 179 2.80 16.33 10.36
CA PHE A 179 3.16 17.66 9.88
C PHE A 179 2.17 18.68 10.42
N ASP A 180 2.59 19.92 10.53
CA ASP A 180 1.67 21.05 10.60
C ASP A 180 0.95 21.17 9.25
N PRO A 181 -0.39 21.04 9.18
CA PRO A 181 -1.09 21.05 7.89
C PRO A 181 -1.08 22.41 7.19
N VAL A 182 -0.77 23.51 7.91
CA VAL A 182 -0.75 24.87 7.39
C VAL A 182 0.65 25.27 6.90
N THR A 183 1.68 24.99 7.71
CA THR A 183 3.07 25.34 7.38
C THR A 183 3.79 24.27 6.59
N GLY A 184 3.39 23.01 6.76
CA GLY A 184 4.06 21.85 6.17
C GLY A 184 5.27 21.37 6.99
N ASP A 185 5.53 21.94 8.16
CA ASP A 185 6.67 21.55 8.99
C ASP A 185 6.45 20.18 9.62
N TRP A 186 7.50 19.37 9.67
CA TRP A 186 7.46 18.07 10.31
C TRP A 186 7.47 18.20 11.83
N ASN A 187 6.42 17.71 12.49
CA ASN A 187 6.22 17.81 13.94
C ASN A 187 6.67 16.55 14.70
N GLY A 188 6.83 15.42 14.03
CA GLY A 188 7.22 14.18 14.70
C GLY A 188 6.65 12.92 14.08
N SER A 189 6.64 11.84 14.86
CA SER A 189 6.15 10.53 14.41
C SER A 189 5.48 9.77 15.55
N TYR A 190 4.63 8.80 15.20
CA TYR A 190 3.94 7.91 16.14
C TYR A 190 4.24 6.44 15.82
N GLY A 191 4.20 5.58 16.82
CA GLY A 191 4.35 4.12 16.64
C GLY A 191 3.23 3.51 15.81
N GLY A 192 2.03 4.04 15.93
CA GLY A 192 0.87 3.53 15.20
C GLY A 192 0.56 2.08 15.55
N GLN A 193 0.64 1.17 14.57
CA GLN A 193 0.48 -0.27 14.76
C GLN A 193 1.75 -0.97 15.28
N GLY A 194 2.88 -0.26 15.39
CA GLY A 194 4.10 -0.76 16.02
C GLY A 194 3.95 -0.87 17.53
N MET A 195 4.90 -1.56 18.16
CA MET A 195 4.87 -1.84 19.60
C MET A 195 5.12 -0.61 20.48
N SER A 196 5.85 0.40 19.98
CA SER A 196 6.19 1.60 20.73
C SER A 196 6.59 2.76 19.82
N TYR A 197 6.75 3.95 20.42
CA TYR A 197 7.41 5.07 19.76
C TYR A 197 8.83 4.67 19.32
N GLY A 198 9.15 4.96 18.07
CA GLY A 198 10.48 4.63 17.51
C GLY A 198 10.64 3.19 17.04
N SER A 199 9.66 2.32 17.25
CA SER A 199 9.69 0.92 16.82
C SER A 199 9.66 0.77 15.29
N SER A 200 9.80 -0.47 14.82
CA SER A 200 9.79 -0.83 13.40
C SER A 200 8.69 -1.86 13.13
N TRP A 201 7.47 -1.39 12.96
CA TRP A 201 6.34 -2.21 12.55
C TRP A 201 6.62 -2.87 11.21
N THR A 202 6.59 -4.21 11.20
CA THR A 202 7.14 -5.00 10.08
C THR A 202 6.34 -4.84 8.80
N ARG A 203 5.02 -4.71 8.88
CA ARG A 203 4.18 -4.48 7.70
C ARG A 203 4.42 -3.11 7.11
N GLY A 204 4.62 -2.08 7.94
CA GLY A 204 5.03 -0.75 7.47
C GLY A 204 6.39 -0.75 6.77
N GLN A 205 7.34 -1.53 7.30
CA GLN A 205 8.62 -1.76 6.67
C GLN A 205 8.45 -2.43 5.29
N SER A 206 7.55 -3.40 5.18
CA SER A 206 7.24 -4.09 3.93
C SER A 206 6.57 -3.16 2.91
N TRP A 207 5.66 -2.28 3.36
CA TRP A 207 5.05 -1.25 2.51
C TRP A 207 6.09 -0.28 1.96
N ALA A 208 7.06 0.14 2.77
CA ALA A 208 8.17 0.98 2.33
C ALA A 208 9.01 0.28 1.26
N LEU A 209 9.44 -0.95 1.52
CA LEU A 209 10.24 -1.75 0.59
C LEU A 209 9.57 -1.86 -0.77
N TYR A 210 8.33 -2.36 -0.80
CA TYR A 210 7.61 -2.59 -2.04
C TYR A 210 7.20 -1.27 -2.71
N GLY A 211 6.74 -0.29 -1.95
CA GLY A 211 6.31 1.00 -2.49
C GLY A 211 7.43 1.81 -3.13
N PHE A 212 8.64 1.84 -2.53
CA PHE A 212 9.80 2.48 -3.16
C PHE A 212 10.29 1.71 -4.40
N THR A 213 10.23 0.38 -4.38
CA THR A 213 10.52 -0.46 -5.55
C THR A 213 9.58 -0.12 -6.71
N LEU A 214 8.27 -0.04 -6.46
CA LEU A 214 7.28 0.35 -7.47
C LEU A 214 7.48 1.79 -7.95
N SER A 215 7.80 2.73 -7.04
CA SER A 215 8.12 4.11 -7.41
C SER A 215 9.31 4.19 -8.36
N TYR A 216 10.37 3.38 -8.13
CA TYR A 216 11.48 3.25 -9.08
C TYR A 216 11.03 2.66 -10.41
N MET A 217 10.21 1.59 -10.38
CA MET A 217 9.77 0.93 -11.61
C MET A 217 8.99 1.88 -12.53
N HIS A 218 8.15 2.76 -11.97
CA HIS A 218 7.37 3.75 -12.73
C HIS A 218 8.19 4.97 -13.16
N THR A 219 9.13 5.44 -12.33
CA THR A 219 9.80 6.74 -12.56
C THR A 219 11.23 6.64 -13.06
N LYS A 220 11.90 5.49 -12.86
CA LYS A 220 13.32 5.26 -13.09
C LYS A 220 14.25 6.24 -12.36
N LYS A 221 13.80 6.79 -11.22
CA LYS A 221 14.62 7.69 -10.40
C LYS A 221 15.46 6.89 -9.41
N GLU A 222 16.77 6.89 -9.60
CA GLU A 222 17.75 6.10 -8.81
C GLU A 222 17.57 6.28 -7.30
N ARG A 223 17.21 7.47 -6.81
CA ARG A 223 16.96 7.71 -5.39
C ARG A 223 15.90 6.80 -4.77
N TYR A 224 14.92 6.35 -5.56
CA TYR A 224 13.90 5.40 -5.08
C TYR A 224 14.45 3.97 -5.03
N LEU A 225 15.30 3.60 -5.99
CA LEU A 225 16.00 2.31 -5.95
C LEU A 225 16.94 2.23 -4.74
N GLU A 226 17.76 3.26 -4.53
CA GLU A 226 18.66 3.35 -3.38
C GLU A 226 17.90 3.28 -2.04
N THR A 227 16.73 3.93 -1.97
CA THR A 227 15.87 3.86 -0.77
C THR A 227 15.28 2.47 -0.61
N ALA A 228 14.75 1.85 -1.68
CA ALA A 228 14.21 0.48 -1.64
C ALA A 228 15.28 -0.54 -1.21
N GLU A 229 16.49 -0.44 -1.76
CA GLU A 229 17.62 -1.30 -1.38
C GLU A 229 18.00 -1.16 0.09
N ARG A 230 18.06 0.07 0.62
CA ARG A 230 18.36 0.32 2.04
C ARG A 230 17.29 -0.25 2.96
N VAL A 231 16.01 -0.06 2.61
CA VAL A 231 14.86 -0.61 3.36
C VAL A 231 14.85 -2.14 3.30
N ALA A 232 15.16 -2.72 2.13
CA ALA A 232 15.27 -4.16 1.93
C ALA A 232 16.42 -4.77 2.73
N ASP A 233 17.58 -4.13 2.72
CA ASP A 233 18.77 -4.60 3.44
C ASP A 233 18.51 -4.63 4.97
N TYR A 234 17.81 -3.61 5.50
CA TYR A 234 17.36 -3.61 6.89
C TYR A 234 16.37 -4.77 7.17
N PHE A 235 15.31 -4.92 6.35
CA PHE A 235 14.33 -5.99 6.53
C PHE A 235 15.02 -7.37 6.55
N ILE A 236 15.90 -7.63 5.57
CA ILE A 236 16.63 -8.89 5.45
C ILE A 236 17.49 -9.17 6.68
N SER A 237 18.14 -8.14 7.24
CA SER A 237 18.96 -8.30 8.44
C SER A 237 18.14 -8.66 9.69
N CYS A 238 16.84 -8.39 9.67
CA CYS A 238 15.91 -8.66 10.76
C CYS A 238 15.08 -9.94 10.59
N ILE A 239 15.20 -10.68 9.46
CA ILE A 239 14.44 -11.91 9.24
C ILE A 239 14.93 -12.96 10.25
N PRO A 240 14.05 -13.48 11.15
CA PRO A 240 14.42 -14.55 12.07
C PRO A 240 14.85 -15.84 11.35
N GLU A 241 15.58 -16.71 12.03
CA GLU A 241 15.99 -18.01 11.49
C GLU A 241 14.78 -18.85 11.03
N SER A 242 13.66 -18.75 11.75
CA SER A 242 12.40 -19.43 11.43
C SER A 242 11.71 -18.93 10.16
N GLY A 243 12.06 -17.73 9.65
CA GLY A 243 11.34 -17.06 8.57
C GLY A 243 10.01 -16.42 8.98
N LEU A 244 9.51 -16.67 10.18
CA LEU A 244 8.25 -16.13 10.69
C LEU A 244 8.42 -14.68 11.15
N ILE A 245 7.81 -13.74 10.45
CA ILE A 245 8.02 -12.32 10.71
C ILE A 245 7.24 -11.87 11.96
N PRO A 246 7.91 -11.20 12.94
CA PRO A 246 7.23 -10.64 14.10
C PRO A 246 6.34 -9.44 13.69
N VAL A 247 5.44 -9.04 14.57
CA VAL A 247 4.63 -7.80 14.34
C VAL A 247 5.52 -6.55 14.31
N ASP A 248 6.58 -6.54 15.09
CA ASP A 248 7.54 -5.44 15.16
C ASP A 248 8.95 -5.99 15.33
N PHE A 249 9.94 -5.44 14.62
CA PHE A 249 11.33 -5.88 14.75
C PHE A 249 11.98 -5.51 16.12
N TYR A 250 11.32 -4.63 16.88
CA TYR A 250 11.73 -4.28 18.25
C TYR A 250 10.83 -4.90 19.33
N GLN A 251 9.95 -5.86 18.97
CA GLN A 251 9.14 -6.52 19.98
C GLN A 251 10.01 -7.35 20.95
N ASP A 252 9.54 -7.47 22.21
CA ASP A 252 10.19 -8.28 23.22
C ASP A 252 10.35 -9.72 22.72
N PRO A 253 11.52 -10.37 22.90
CA PRO A 253 11.74 -11.76 22.47
C PRO A 253 10.74 -12.77 23.06
N SER A 254 10.12 -12.47 24.21
CA SER A 254 9.05 -13.29 24.80
C SER A 254 7.70 -13.13 24.10
N CYS A 255 7.53 -12.11 23.25
CA CYS A 255 6.32 -11.90 22.47
C CYS A 255 6.34 -12.80 21.22
N ASP A 256 5.32 -13.63 21.09
CA ASP A 256 5.18 -14.58 19.98
C ASP A 256 4.28 -14.10 18.84
N TRP A 257 3.86 -12.83 18.87
CA TRP A 257 3.01 -12.25 17.82
C TRP A 257 3.72 -12.18 16.48
N ARG A 258 3.00 -12.57 15.42
CA ARG A 258 3.51 -12.63 14.04
C ARG A 258 2.64 -11.79 13.11
N ASP A 259 3.25 -11.32 12.04
CA ASP A 259 2.57 -10.66 10.92
C ASP A 259 2.98 -11.38 9.61
N ASP A 260 2.26 -12.45 9.28
CA ASP A 260 2.51 -13.23 8.06
C ASP A 260 2.30 -12.39 6.79
N THR A 261 1.43 -11.36 6.87
CA THR A 261 1.21 -10.46 5.74
C THR A 261 2.44 -9.60 5.46
N ALA A 262 3.19 -9.21 6.49
CA ALA A 262 4.45 -8.48 6.32
C ALA A 262 5.47 -9.31 5.54
N GLY A 263 5.59 -10.61 5.85
CA GLY A 263 6.44 -11.53 5.10
C GLY A 263 6.04 -11.64 3.63
N ALA A 264 4.75 -11.87 3.36
CA ALA A 264 4.24 -11.97 1.98
C ALA A 264 4.45 -10.69 1.16
N ILE A 265 4.21 -9.52 1.75
CA ILE A 265 4.41 -8.23 1.09
C ILE A 265 5.90 -8.00 0.82
N ALA A 266 6.76 -8.28 1.81
CA ALA A 266 8.20 -8.15 1.65
C ALA A 266 8.73 -9.10 0.56
N ALA A 267 8.27 -10.35 0.51
CA ALA A 267 8.63 -11.30 -0.54
C ALA A 267 8.28 -10.75 -1.94
N CYS A 268 7.06 -10.22 -2.12
CA CYS A 268 6.68 -9.57 -3.37
C CYS A 268 7.59 -8.39 -3.72
N GLY A 269 7.86 -7.51 -2.75
CA GLY A 269 8.76 -6.37 -2.94
C GLY A 269 10.19 -6.79 -3.30
N LEU A 270 10.73 -7.80 -2.64
CA LEU A 270 12.06 -8.35 -2.90
C LEU A 270 12.17 -9.00 -4.28
N ILE A 271 11.14 -9.74 -4.72
CA ILE A 271 11.07 -10.31 -6.08
C ILE A 271 11.14 -9.19 -7.12
N GLU A 272 10.33 -8.14 -6.97
CA GLU A 272 10.35 -7.01 -7.91
C GLU A 272 11.67 -6.23 -7.84
N LEU A 273 12.22 -6.02 -6.65
CA LEU A 273 13.51 -5.36 -6.46
C LEU A 273 14.64 -6.16 -7.13
N SER A 274 14.62 -7.49 -7.04
CA SER A 274 15.62 -8.36 -7.68
C SER A 274 15.66 -8.21 -9.19
N LYS A 275 14.55 -7.86 -9.84
CA LYS A 275 14.46 -7.66 -11.30
C LYS A 275 15.11 -6.36 -11.75
N VAL A 276 15.18 -5.35 -10.89
CA VAL A 276 15.58 -3.99 -11.25
C VAL A 276 16.90 -3.53 -10.63
N THR A 277 17.39 -4.22 -9.61
CA THR A 277 18.66 -3.92 -8.95
C THR A 277 19.88 -4.36 -9.77
N LYS A 278 21.09 -3.96 -9.34
CA LYS A 278 22.36 -4.39 -9.95
C LYS A 278 22.56 -5.91 -9.84
N ASN A 279 23.18 -6.51 -10.86
CA ASN A 279 23.29 -7.98 -11.00
C ASN A 279 23.82 -8.69 -9.73
N TRP A 280 24.79 -8.10 -9.03
CA TRP A 280 25.39 -8.70 -7.84
C TRP A 280 24.49 -8.71 -6.60
N LYS A 281 23.39 -7.91 -6.59
CA LYS A 281 22.40 -7.89 -5.51
C LYS A 281 21.19 -8.79 -5.76
N LYS A 282 20.94 -9.17 -7.00
CA LYS A 282 19.72 -9.91 -7.41
C LYS A 282 19.51 -11.17 -6.61
N GLN A 283 20.58 -11.98 -6.49
CA GLN A 283 20.48 -13.27 -5.80
C GLN A 283 20.15 -13.07 -4.31
N LYS A 284 20.80 -12.11 -3.65
CA LYS A 284 20.50 -11.76 -2.25
C LYS A 284 19.02 -11.51 -1.99
N TYR A 285 18.39 -10.69 -2.85
CA TYR A 285 16.97 -10.33 -2.70
C TYR A 285 16.05 -11.51 -3.03
N MET A 286 16.39 -12.29 -4.06
CA MET A 286 15.63 -13.49 -4.41
C MET A 286 15.71 -14.56 -3.32
N ASP A 287 16.89 -14.83 -2.77
CA ASP A 287 17.07 -15.81 -1.67
C ASP A 287 16.28 -15.39 -0.42
N ALA A 288 16.27 -14.10 -0.11
CA ALA A 288 15.47 -13.57 0.99
C ALA A 288 13.97 -13.71 0.74
N ALA A 289 13.51 -13.48 -0.49
CA ALA A 289 12.10 -13.67 -0.85
C ALA A 289 11.64 -15.13 -0.77
N ILE A 290 12.51 -16.07 -1.12
CA ILE A 290 12.22 -17.53 -1.02
C ILE A 290 12.14 -17.98 0.43
N ARG A 291 12.86 -17.30 1.31
CA ARG A 291 12.92 -17.62 2.73
C ARG A 291 11.69 -17.16 3.50
N LEU A 292 10.95 -16.18 2.98
CA LEU A 292 9.70 -15.64 3.53
C LEU A 292 8.47 -16.41 3.06
#